data_57ccbe74741d7a946114b9014d8db92c
#
_entry.id   57ccbe74741d7a946114b9014d8db92c
#
_cell.length_a   1.000
_cell.length_b   1.000
_cell.length_c   1.000
_cell.angle_alpha   90.00
_cell.angle_beta   90.00
_cell.angle_gamma   90.00
#
_symmetry.space_group_name_H-M   'P 1'
#
loop_
_entity.id
_entity.type
_entity.pdbx_description
1 polymer ?
#
loop_
_entity_poly.entity_id
_entity_poly.type
_entity_poly.pdbx_seq_one_letter_code
_entity_poly.pdbx_strand_id
1 'polypeptide(L)'
;MQNDWDVNPDSYLKDEEGSFVLKVDGTPRKKSGRAKGSKGRGYTYHSKTKATMDAKKAVREKQKKLKAAQSKVENYKKSISTTNKTLKKLEGTGSSNILEAPELEALPNALAEEADIIFKANEGPQEDFLAAGETDVLYGGAAGGGKSYAMLVDPLRYAHRSAHRGLIIRRSMPELRELIDKSRELYPKAFPGCKYKEVEKLWNFPSGAKIEFGFLERDADVYRYQGQAYSWIGFDEITHLPTEFSWNYLASRLRTTDSEITCYMRCTANPGGAGATWVKKRYIDPSPPHESFEGADGLTRKFIPARLQDNPYLATDGRYEKMLQALPPTQRQQLLEGNWDVAEGAAFTEFLPHLHVITPFEIPVHWERVKGIDYGYASESACIWGAVDPSDGTLIIYRELYRKGLLGTELAEMITEMEMQDPFSVQGVLDTACWSRTGTTGPTIGETLQRAGHKLRRADKN
;
A
#
# COMPACT_ATOMS: atom_id res chain seq x y z
N MET A 1 -46.38 3.40 -30.26
CA MET A 1 -47.24 2.53 -29.43
C MET A 1 -47.22 3.13 -28.03
N GLN A 2 -48.38 3.52 -27.49
CA GLN A 2 -48.49 3.98 -26.11
C GLN A 2 -48.27 2.78 -25.17
N ASN A 3 -47.54 2.97 -24.10
CA ASN A 3 -47.26 1.91 -23.14
C ASN A 3 -48.51 1.56 -22.32
N ASP A 4 -48.73 0.28 -21.97
CA ASP A 4 -49.91 -0.23 -21.26
C ASP A 4 -50.15 0.49 -19.92
N TRP A 5 -49.08 0.97 -19.25
CA TRP A 5 -49.20 1.72 -17.98
C TRP A 5 -49.64 3.18 -18.14
N ASP A 6 -49.50 3.75 -19.33
CA ASP A 6 -50.01 5.11 -19.65
C ASP A 6 -51.52 5.05 -19.93
N VAL A 7 -52.00 3.91 -20.44
CA VAL A 7 -53.44 3.69 -20.78
C VAL A 7 -54.23 3.17 -19.57
N ASN A 8 -53.60 2.39 -18.67
CA ASN A 8 -54.23 1.76 -17.51
C ASN A 8 -53.44 1.98 -16.22
N PRO A 9 -53.24 3.23 -15.75
CA PRO A 9 -52.37 3.54 -14.61
C PRO A 9 -52.82 2.91 -13.29
N ASP A 10 -54.14 2.66 -13.11
CA ASP A 10 -54.65 2.07 -11.87
C ASP A 10 -54.39 0.57 -11.70
N SER A 11 -53.91 -0.09 -12.76
CA SER A 11 -53.52 -1.49 -12.74
C SER A 11 -52.07 -1.69 -12.22
N TYR A 12 -51.38 -0.63 -11.90
CA TYR A 12 -49.97 -0.67 -11.47
C TYR A 12 -49.80 -0.16 -10.04
N LEU A 13 -48.73 -0.62 -9.37
CA LEU A 13 -48.42 -0.20 -8.02
C LEU A 13 -47.81 1.22 -8.08
N LYS A 14 -48.29 2.10 -7.17
CA LYS A 14 -47.73 3.43 -6.93
C LYS A 14 -47.23 3.52 -5.51
N ASP A 15 -46.18 4.35 -5.29
CA ASP A 15 -45.71 4.70 -3.96
C ASP A 15 -46.56 5.76 -3.28
N GLU A 16 -46.15 6.21 -2.08
CA GLU A 16 -46.88 7.21 -1.28
C GLU A 16 -46.92 8.61 -1.95
N GLU A 17 -46.06 8.85 -2.93
CA GLU A 17 -45.97 10.11 -3.70
C GLU A 17 -46.70 10.03 -5.06
N GLY A 18 -47.32 8.88 -5.37
CA GLY A 18 -48.07 8.65 -6.59
C GLY A 18 -47.26 8.20 -7.80
N SER A 19 -45.94 7.97 -7.64
CA SER A 19 -45.05 7.49 -8.70
C SER A 19 -45.14 5.97 -8.86
N PHE A 20 -44.93 5.45 -10.09
CA PHE A 20 -44.94 4.00 -10.34
C PHE A 20 -43.81 3.27 -9.67
N VAL A 21 -44.10 2.18 -8.98
CA VAL A 21 -43.06 1.27 -8.45
C VAL A 21 -42.50 0.45 -9.60
N LEU A 22 -41.22 0.61 -9.90
CA LEU A 22 -40.55 -0.03 -11.02
C LEU A 22 -39.99 -1.42 -10.67
N LYS A 23 -39.88 -2.29 -11.67
CA LYS A 23 -39.10 -3.52 -11.63
C LYS A 23 -37.61 -3.21 -11.92
N VAL A 24 -36.76 -4.24 -11.81
CA VAL A 24 -35.31 -4.13 -12.13
C VAL A 24 -35.06 -3.75 -13.58
N ASP A 25 -35.98 -4.06 -14.50
CA ASP A 25 -35.93 -3.70 -15.92
C ASP A 25 -36.43 -2.28 -16.24
N GLY A 26 -36.79 -1.50 -15.22
CA GLY A 26 -37.33 -0.14 -15.37
C GLY A 26 -38.80 -0.07 -15.73
N THR A 27 -39.52 -1.17 -15.85
CA THR A 27 -40.98 -1.17 -16.13
C THR A 27 -41.82 -1.09 -14.87
N PRO A 28 -43.00 -0.42 -14.88
CA PRO A 28 -43.90 -0.39 -13.73
C PRO A 28 -44.42 -1.76 -13.31
N ARG A 29 -44.55 -1.97 -12.02
CA ARG A 29 -45.12 -3.20 -11.44
C ARG A 29 -46.65 -3.18 -11.48
N LYS A 30 -47.26 -4.18 -12.13
CA LYS A 30 -48.73 -4.40 -12.07
C LYS A 30 -49.16 -4.78 -10.66
N LYS A 31 -50.31 -4.30 -10.25
CA LYS A 31 -51.05 -4.81 -9.06
C LYS A 31 -51.41 -6.28 -9.33
N SER A 32 -51.01 -7.19 -8.45
CA SER A 32 -51.42 -8.59 -8.56
C SER A 32 -52.94 -8.71 -8.38
N GLY A 33 -53.64 -9.04 -9.45
CA GLY A 33 -55.04 -9.36 -9.39
C GLY A 33 -55.26 -10.59 -8.49
N ARG A 34 -56.04 -10.44 -7.42
CA ARG A 34 -56.39 -11.53 -6.52
C ARG A 34 -57.43 -12.40 -7.23
N ALA A 35 -57.05 -13.55 -7.73
CA ALA A 35 -58.00 -14.59 -8.08
C ALA A 35 -58.79 -14.99 -6.81
N LYS A 36 -60.12 -14.84 -6.82
CA LYS A 36 -60.99 -15.35 -5.76
C LYS A 36 -60.85 -16.88 -5.76
N GLY A 37 -60.24 -17.43 -4.69
CA GLY A 37 -60.36 -18.86 -4.40
C GLY A 37 -59.08 -19.67 -4.32
N SER A 38 -58.02 -19.24 -3.61
CA SER A 38 -57.03 -20.17 -3.10
C SER A 38 -56.58 -19.75 -1.69
N LYS A 39 -56.83 -20.65 -0.72
CA LYS A 39 -56.22 -20.60 0.59
C LYS A 39 -54.72 -20.91 0.45
N GLY A 40 -53.91 -19.91 0.17
CA GLY A 40 -52.47 -20.01 0.09
C GLY A 40 -51.81 -19.24 1.25
N ARG A 41 -50.93 -19.93 1.98
CA ARG A 41 -50.15 -19.51 3.17
C ARG A 41 -49.69 -18.05 3.09
N GLY A 42 -50.08 -17.26 4.10
CA GLY A 42 -49.69 -15.88 4.24
C GLY A 42 -48.21 -15.73 4.44
N TYR A 43 -47.54 -15.10 3.50
CA TYR A 43 -46.24 -14.49 3.73
C TYR A 43 -46.46 -13.15 4.40
N THR A 44 -45.96 -13.05 5.60
CA THR A 44 -46.22 -12.01 6.58
C THR A 44 -45.63 -10.66 6.18
N TYR A 45 -46.49 -9.70 5.96
CA TYR A 45 -46.19 -8.26 5.84
C TYR A 45 -45.68 -7.66 7.18
N HIS A 46 -45.56 -8.49 8.24
CA HIS A 46 -45.17 -8.08 9.60
C HIS A 46 -43.67 -7.86 9.83
N SER A 47 -42.75 -8.34 8.98
CA SER A 47 -41.32 -8.24 9.27
C SER A 47 -40.74 -6.84 9.01
N LYS A 48 -41.19 -6.14 7.96
CA LYS A 48 -40.68 -4.78 7.67
C LYS A 48 -41.20 -3.72 8.64
N THR A 49 -42.46 -3.82 9.08
CA THR A 49 -43.04 -2.88 10.06
C THR A 49 -42.39 -3.03 11.43
N LYS A 50 -42.07 -4.25 11.85
CA LYS A 50 -41.38 -4.51 13.12
C LYS A 50 -39.97 -3.98 13.10
N ALA A 51 -39.17 -4.24 12.03
CA ALA A 51 -37.81 -3.73 11.87
C ALA A 51 -37.76 -2.18 11.84
N THR A 52 -38.77 -1.54 11.19
CA THR A 52 -38.85 -0.08 11.15
C THR A 52 -39.25 0.52 12.50
N MET A 53 -40.11 -0.16 13.26
CA MET A 53 -40.46 0.25 14.64
C MET A 53 -39.30 0.05 15.59
N ASP A 54 -38.57 -1.04 15.48
CA ASP A 54 -37.39 -1.33 16.30
C ASP A 54 -36.24 -0.32 15.99
N ALA A 55 -36.05 0.03 14.72
CA ALA A 55 -35.10 1.09 14.32
C ALA A 55 -35.51 2.46 14.84
N LYS A 56 -36.81 2.84 14.78
CA LYS A 56 -37.31 4.09 15.36
C LYS A 56 -37.18 4.13 16.90
N LYS A 57 -37.33 2.98 17.57
CA LYS A 57 -37.12 2.85 19.01
C LYS A 57 -35.65 3.03 19.37
N ALA A 58 -34.75 2.39 18.62
CA ALA A 58 -33.29 2.53 18.79
C ALA A 58 -32.82 3.98 18.57
N VAL A 59 -33.34 4.67 17.56
CA VAL A 59 -33.05 6.09 17.31
C VAL A 59 -33.54 6.98 18.48
N ARG A 60 -34.73 6.73 19.00
CA ARG A 60 -35.26 7.48 20.19
C ARG A 60 -34.42 7.24 21.43
N GLU A 61 -33.96 6.02 21.67
CA GLU A 61 -33.05 5.72 22.79
C GLU A 61 -31.70 6.41 22.64
N LYS A 62 -31.12 6.38 21.42
CA LYS A 62 -29.86 7.12 21.12
C LYS A 62 -30.04 8.63 21.31
N GLN A 63 -31.16 9.21 20.86
CA GLN A 63 -31.46 10.64 21.10
C GLN A 63 -31.64 10.98 22.58
N LYS A 64 -32.20 10.07 23.39
CA LYS A 64 -32.33 10.26 24.84
C LYS A 64 -30.96 10.21 25.53
N LYS A 65 -30.09 9.27 25.14
CA LYS A 65 -28.71 9.19 25.63
C LYS A 65 -27.90 10.43 25.23
N LEU A 66 -28.03 10.90 23.99
CA LEU A 66 -27.36 12.10 23.50
C LEU A 66 -27.76 13.36 24.29
N LYS A 67 -29.07 13.55 24.57
CA LYS A 67 -29.53 14.66 25.40
C LYS A 67 -29.00 14.60 26.84
N ALA A 68 -28.90 13.38 27.40
CA ALA A 68 -28.34 13.17 28.73
C ALA A 68 -26.82 13.50 28.76
N ALA A 69 -26.09 13.10 27.73
CA ALA A 69 -24.67 13.44 27.59
C ALA A 69 -24.45 14.95 27.43
N GLN A 70 -25.26 15.61 26.59
CA GLN A 70 -25.21 17.07 26.43
C GLN A 70 -25.48 17.83 27.74
N SER A 71 -26.43 17.35 28.56
CA SER A 71 -26.69 17.93 29.89
C SER A 71 -25.52 17.76 30.86
N LYS A 72 -24.86 16.57 30.83
CA LYS A 72 -23.63 16.36 31.62
C LYS A 72 -22.50 17.31 31.18
N VAL A 73 -22.27 17.46 29.88
CA VAL A 73 -21.25 18.39 29.34
C VAL A 73 -21.52 19.84 29.78
N GLU A 74 -22.76 20.26 29.77
CA GLU A 74 -23.13 21.62 30.23
C GLU A 74 -22.88 21.82 31.74
N ASN A 75 -23.12 20.79 32.54
CA ASN A 75 -22.80 20.80 33.97
C ASN A 75 -21.28 20.86 34.22
N TYR A 76 -20.48 20.13 33.45
CA TYR A 76 -19.02 20.17 33.51
C TYR A 76 -18.48 21.55 33.11
N LYS A 77 -19.01 22.17 32.05
CA LYS A 77 -18.64 23.56 31.68
C LYS A 77 -18.89 24.55 32.79
N LYS A 78 -20.02 24.42 33.50
CA LYS A 78 -20.34 25.25 34.67
C LYS A 78 -19.36 25.01 35.82
N SER A 79 -19.00 23.74 36.06
CA SER A 79 -18.03 23.37 37.10
C SER A 79 -16.64 23.95 36.79
N ILE A 80 -16.15 23.80 35.55
CA ILE A 80 -14.88 24.36 35.07
C ILE A 80 -14.87 25.90 35.23
N SER A 81 -15.97 26.56 34.85
CA SER A 81 -16.08 28.01 35.01
C SER A 81 -15.99 28.45 36.49
N THR A 82 -16.60 27.66 37.40
CA THR A 82 -16.54 27.92 38.85
C THR A 82 -15.12 27.70 39.39
N THR A 83 -14.47 26.61 39.00
CA THR A 83 -13.09 26.29 39.38
C THR A 83 -12.10 27.35 38.89
N ASN A 84 -12.25 27.82 37.65
CA ASN A 84 -11.41 28.89 37.08
C ASN A 84 -11.61 30.25 37.83
N LYS A 85 -12.84 30.54 38.31
CA LYS A 85 -13.09 31.69 39.15
C LYS A 85 -12.42 31.57 40.51
N THR A 86 -12.39 30.36 41.08
CA THR A 86 -11.72 30.07 42.36
C THR A 86 -10.20 30.15 42.22
N LEU A 87 -9.64 29.59 41.13
CA LEU A 87 -8.21 29.70 40.79
C LEU A 87 -7.76 31.17 40.66
N LYS A 88 -8.49 31.99 39.89
CA LYS A 88 -8.20 33.42 39.78
C LYS A 88 -8.27 34.18 41.13
N LYS A 89 -9.10 33.70 42.05
CA LYS A 89 -9.19 34.26 43.41
C LYS A 89 -7.99 33.86 44.28
N LEU A 90 -7.45 32.64 44.07
CA LEU A 90 -6.28 32.12 44.79
C LEU A 90 -4.98 32.73 44.28
N GLU A 91 -4.85 32.95 42.95
CA GLU A 91 -3.71 33.66 42.35
C GLU A 91 -3.55 35.10 42.87
N GLY A 92 -4.65 35.72 43.32
CA GLY A 92 -4.64 37.06 43.93
C GLY A 92 -4.24 37.08 45.41
N THR A 93 -4.07 35.96 46.10
CA THR A 93 -3.82 35.88 47.55
C THR A 93 -2.48 35.29 47.96
N GLY A 94 -1.54 35.03 47.03
CA GLY A 94 -0.12 34.74 47.33
C GLY A 94 0.16 33.54 48.25
N SER A 95 -0.73 32.53 48.29
CA SER A 95 -0.53 31.32 49.10
C SER A 95 -0.20 30.12 48.23
N SER A 96 1.05 29.71 48.30
CA SER A 96 1.57 28.50 47.66
C SER A 96 1.21 27.25 48.47
N ASN A 97 0.00 26.73 48.31
CA ASN A 97 -0.31 25.35 48.65
C ASN A 97 -0.82 24.65 47.39
N ILE A 98 0.10 23.94 46.73
CA ILE A 98 -0.19 23.06 45.65
C ILE A 98 -0.91 21.82 46.23
N LEU A 99 -2.22 21.77 46.08
CA LEU A 99 -2.95 20.52 46.25
C LEU A 99 -2.56 19.61 45.07
N GLU A 100 -1.90 18.50 45.38
CA GLU A 100 -1.69 17.41 44.45
C GLU A 100 -3.03 17.03 43.83
N ALA A 101 -3.08 16.98 42.50
CA ALA A 101 -4.28 16.72 41.72
C ALA A 101 -4.31 15.27 41.22
N PRO A 102 -4.80 14.29 42.01
CA PRO A 102 -5.05 12.94 41.48
C PRO A 102 -6.37 12.84 40.67
N GLU A 103 -7.22 13.90 40.68
CA GLU A 103 -8.53 13.83 40.00
C GLU A 103 -8.54 14.31 38.54
N LEU A 104 -7.48 14.97 38.04
CA LEU A 104 -7.43 15.44 36.64
C LEU A 104 -7.02 14.36 35.65
N GLU A 105 -6.32 13.33 36.07
CA GLU A 105 -5.95 12.18 35.20
C GLU A 105 -7.11 11.19 35.00
N ALA A 106 -8.09 11.17 35.89
CA ALA A 106 -9.24 10.24 35.77
C ALA A 106 -10.34 10.74 34.81
N LEU A 107 -10.42 12.05 34.53
CA LEU A 107 -11.44 12.61 33.62
C LEU A 107 -11.30 12.21 32.15
N PRO A 108 -10.11 12.13 31.57
CA PRO A 108 -9.94 11.64 30.21
C PRO A 108 -10.32 10.16 30.05
N ASN A 109 -10.01 9.33 31.06
CA ASN A 109 -10.29 7.89 31.02
C ASN A 109 -11.77 7.57 31.19
N ALA A 110 -12.49 8.25 32.06
CA ALA A 110 -13.92 8.05 32.26
C ALA A 110 -14.77 8.50 31.05
N LEU A 111 -14.31 9.50 30.30
CA LEU A 111 -14.95 9.90 29.02
C LEU A 111 -14.59 8.96 27.87
N ALA A 112 -13.45 8.30 27.91
CA ALA A 112 -13.03 7.31 26.93
C ALA A 112 -13.78 5.97 27.10
N GLU A 113 -14.16 5.60 28.32
CA GLU A 113 -14.91 4.36 28.58
C GLU A 113 -16.37 4.37 28.06
N GLU A 114 -16.97 5.55 27.81
CA GLU A 114 -18.32 5.67 27.22
C GLU A 114 -18.32 5.89 25.70
N ALA A 115 -17.15 6.06 25.06
CA ALA A 115 -17.08 6.21 23.61
C ALA A 115 -17.12 4.85 22.91
N ASP A 116 -18.07 4.65 21.99
CA ASP A 116 -18.08 3.50 21.09
C ASP A 116 -16.75 3.48 20.30
N ILE A 117 -15.82 2.62 20.68
CA ILE A 117 -14.54 2.44 19.97
C ILE A 117 -14.85 1.82 18.60
N ILE A 118 -14.73 2.60 17.53
CA ILE A 118 -14.99 2.16 16.15
C ILE A 118 -13.82 1.38 15.59
N PHE A 119 -12.60 1.76 15.96
CA PHE A 119 -11.37 1.10 15.56
C PHE A 119 -10.35 1.18 16.70
N LYS A 120 -9.71 0.07 16.98
CA LYS A 120 -8.54 -0.01 17.85
C LYS A 120 -7.40 -0.63 17.05
N ALA A 121 -6.25 0.04 17.02
CA ALA A 121 -5.06 -0.52 16.39
C ALA A 121 -4.65 -1.83 17.09
N ASN A 122 -4.12 -2.78 16.34
CA ASN A 122 -3.42 -3.92 16.91
C ASN A 122 -2.13 -3.43 17.55
N GLU A 123 -1.82 -3.93 18.74
CA GLU A 123 -0.60 -3.59 19.47
C GLU A 123 0.65 -3.90 18.65
N GLY A 124 1.66 -3.05 18.76
CA GLY A 124 2.92 -3.16 18.03
C GLY A 124 2.90 -2.50 16.64
N PRO A 125 3.28 -3.18 15.55
CA PRO A 125 3.57 -2.54 14.27
C PRO A 125 2.44 -1.71 13.66
N GLN A 126 1.17 -2.09 13.86
CA GLN A 126 0.05 -1.29 13.34
C GLN A 126 -0.12 0.01 14.14
N GLU A 127 0.06 -0.06 15.47
CA GLU A 127 0.04 1.11 16.33
C GLU A 127 1.22 2.03 16.03
N ASP A 128 2.44 1.48 15.87
CA ASP A 128 3.65 2.22 15.49
C ASP A 128 3.46 2.97 14.17
N PHE A 129 2.84 2.32 13.17
CA PHE A 129 2.54 2.95 11.88
C PHE A 129 1.59 4.13 12.03
N LEU A 130 0.52 3.97 12.79
CA LEU A 130 -0.46 5.03 13.02
C LEU A 130 0.11 6.16 13.91
N ALA A 131 1.08 5.87 14.77
CA ALA A 131 1.76 6.85 15.61
C ALA A 131 2.94 7.55 14.93
N ALA A 132 3.43 7.02 13.78
CA ALA A 132 4.64 7.48 13.12
C ALA A 132 4.57 8.97 12.73
N GLY A 133 5.61 9.72 13.09
CA GLY A 133 5.74 11.15 12.80
C GLY A 133 6.55 11.47 11.54
N GLU A 134 7.20 10.49 10.93
CA GLU A 134 8.02 10.65 9.74
C GLU A 134 7.20 11.01 8.51
N THR A 135 7.82 11.72 7.58
CA THR A 135 7.14 12.22 6.37
C THR A 135 6.71 11.09 5.43
N ASP A 136 7.48 10.00 5.34
CA ASP A 136 7.26 8.93 4.37
C ASP A 136 7.53 7.57 5.04
N VAL A 137 6.47 6.79 5.33
CA VAL A 137 6.56 5.55 6.12
C VAL A 137 6.04 4.36 5.33
N LEU A 138 6.84 3.29 5.30
CA LEU A 138 6.45 1.99 4.78
C LEU A 138 6.02 1.06 5.92
N TYR A 139 4.78 0.57 5.87
CA TYR A 139 4.29 -0.55 6.66
C TYR A 139 4.28 -1.79 5.76
N GLY A 140 5.31 -2.61 5.83
CA GLY A 140 5.58 -3.67 4.85
C GLY A 140 5.97 -5.00 5.49
N GLY A 141 5.73 -6.09 4.77
CA GLY A 141 6.09 -7.44 5.22
C GLY A 141 5.03 -8.48 4.93
N ALA A 142 4.86 -9.45 5.82
CA ALA A 142 3.96 -10.59 5.64
C ALA A 142 2.50 -10.18 5.35
N ALA A 143 1.77 -11.06 4.68
CA ALA A 143 0.33 -10.89 4.46
C ALA A 143 -0.43 -11.03 5.80
N GLY A 144 -1.59 -10.39 5.88
CA GLY A 144 -2.47 -10.50 7.05
C GLY A 144 -2.13 -9.60 8.24
N GLY A 145 -1.05 -8.80 8.19
CA GLY A 145 -0.63 -7.91 9.30
C GLY A 145 -1.49 -6.66 9.53
N GLY A 146 -2.67 -6.53 8.94
CA GLY A 146 -3.58 -5.40 9.17
C GLY A 146 -3.26 -4.13 8.39
N LYS A 147 -2.34 -4.18 7.40
CA LYS A 147 -1.83 -3.03 6.63
C LYS A 147 -2.93 -2.20 5.96
N SER A 148 -3.85 -2.82 5.23
CA SER A 148 -4.91 -2.12 4.49
C SER A 148 -5.92 -1.43 5.41
N TYR A 149 -6.17 -1.95 6.62
CA TYR A 149 -6.98 -1.27 7.63
C TYR A 149 -6.27 -0.02 8.17
N ALA A 150 -4.97 -0.11 8.47
CA ALA A 150 -4.17 1.04 8.89
C ALA A 150 -4.18 2.14 7.81
N MET A 151 -4.08 1.75 6.53
CA MET A 151 -4.16 2.68 5.39
C MET A 151 -5.51 3.41 5.30
N LEU A 152 -6.61 2.78 5.71
CA LEU A 152 -7.93 3.41 5.75
C LEU A 152 -8.12 4.33 6.97
N VAL A 153 -7.50 4.01 8.08
CA VAL A 153 -7.67 4.74 9.35
C VAL A 153 -6.78 5.98 9.43
N ASP A 154 -5.53 5.88 8.99
CA ASP A 154 -4.54 6.95 9.14
C ASP A 154 -4.98 8.31 8.55
N PRO A 155 -5.60 8.39 7.34
CA PRO A 155 -6.06 9.66 6.79
C PRO A 155 -7.23 10.28 7.56
N LEU A 156 -7.89 9.55 8.46
CA LEU A 156 -8.95 10.10 9.30
C LEU A 156 -8.43 11.04 10.39
N ARG A 157 -7.12 11.05 10.67
CA ARG A 157 -6.46 11.90 11.67
C ARG A 157 -6.89 13.37 11.57
N TYR A 158 -7.00 13.89 10.37
CA TYR A 158 -7.40 15.27 10.09
C TYR A 158 -8.78 15.41 9.45
N ALA A 159 -9.62 14.37 9.48
CA ALA A 159 -10.95 14.40 8.87
C ALA A 159 -11.91 15.42 9.56
N HIS A 160 -11.56 15.93 10.73
CA HIS A 160 -12.26 17.02 11.40
C HIS A 160 -11.90 18.43 10.87
N ARG A 161 -10.88 18.55 10.00
CA ARG A 161 -10.37 19.80 9.44
C ARG A 161 -10.83 20.01 8.01
N SER A 162 -11.42 21.14 7.69
CA SER A 162 -11.98 21.43 6.35
C SER A 162 -10.94 21.47 5.23
N ALA A 163 -9.68 21.83 5.54
CA ALA A 163 -8.58 21.89 4.58
C ALA A 163 -7.97 20.51 4.28
N HIS A 164 -8.32 19.46 5.05
CA HIS A 164 -7.75 18.14 4.84
C HIS A 164 -8.18 17.52 3.50
N ARG A 165 -7.18 17.02 2.76
CA ARG A 165 -7.33 16.31 1.49
C ARG A 165 -6.46 15.07 1.52
N GLY A 166 -7.08 13.89 1.65
CA GLY A 166 -6.43 12.59 1.58
C GLY A 166 -6.57 11.97 0.19
N LEU A 167 -5.56 11.22 -0.23
CA LEU A 167 -5.57 10.42 -1.46
C LEU A 167 -5.09 9.01 -1.15
N ILE A 168 -5.93 8.01 -1.34
CA ILE A 168 -5.60 6.58 -1.22
C ILE A 168 -5.48 6.00 -2.63
N ILE A 169 -4.35 5.34 -2.91
CA ILE A 169 -4.05 4.80 -4.25
C ILE A 169 -3.78 3.31 -4.18
N ARG A 170 -4.20 2.59 -5.22
CA ARG A 170 -3.77 1.23 -5.59
C ARG A 170 -3.38 1.15 -7.06
N ARG A 171 -2.86 0.00 -7.49
CA ARG A 171 -2.46 -0.22 -8.88
C ARG A 171 -3.64 -0.17 -9.85
N SER A 172 -4.77 -0.78 -9.49
CA SER A 172 -5.92 -0.92 -10.38
C SER A 172 -7.25 -0.67 -9.68
N MET A 173 -8.28 -0.37 -10.47
CA MET A 173 -9.64 -0.17 -9.96
C MET A 173 -10.24 -1.44 -9.31
N PRO A 174 -10.04 -2.68 -9.83
CA PRO A 174 -10.49 -3.89 -9.14
C PRO A 174 -9.91 -4.04 -7.74
N GLU A 175 -8.62 -3.79 -7.57
CA GLU A 175 -7.95 -3.86 -6.26
C GLU A 175 -8.48 -2.80 -5.28
N LEU A 176 -8.84 -1.62 -5.78
CA LEU A 176 -9.33 -0.52 -4.98
C LEU A 176 -10.72 -0.78 -4.36
N ARG A 177 -11.52 -1.68 -4.97
CA ARG A 177 -12.90 -1.98 -4.50
C ARG A 177 -12.95 -2.43 -3.06
N GLU A 178 -12.05 -3.32 -2.67
CA GLU A 178 -12.02 -3.84 -1.30
C GLU A 178 -11.79 -2.72 -0.27
N LEU A 179 -10.89 -1.77 -0.57
CA LEU A 179 -10.65 -0.61 0.28
C LEU A 179 -11.86 0.30 0.36
N ILE A 180 -12.52 0.54 -0.77
CA ILE A 180 -13.75 1.34 -0.83
C ILE A 180 -14.85 0.69 0.02
N ASP A 181 -15.07 -0.62 -0.12
CA ASP A 181 -16.12 -1.34 0.62
C ASP A 181 -15.83 -1.33 2.12
N LYS A 182 -14.59 -1.57 2.54
CA LYS A 182 -14.19 -1.43 3.95
C LYS A 182 -14.37 0.01 4.48
N SER A 183 -14.08 1.02 3.65
CA SER A 183 -14.29 2.42 4.04
C SER A 183 -15.77 2.74 4.24
N ARG A 184 -16.68 2.11 3.47
CA ARG A 184 -18.14 2.26 3.63
C ARG A 184 -18.66 1.68 4.94
N GLU A 185 -17.98 0.67 5.47
CA GLU A 185 -18.31 0.11 6.78
C GLU A 185 -17.76 0.96 7.93
N LEU A 186 -16.57 1.53 7.75
CA LEU A 186 -15.81 2.22 8.80
C LEU A 186 -16.15 3.70 8.91
N TYR A 187 -16.08 4.46 7.80
CA TYR A 187 -16.14 5.93 7.84
C TYR A 187 -17.47 6.48 8.36
N PRO A 188 -18.65 5.94 7.98
CA PRO A 188 -19.92 6.43 8.53
C PRO A 188 -20.10 6.18 10.03
N LYS A 189 -19.42 5.19 10.58
CA LYS A 189 -19.41 4.92 12.02
C LYS A 189 -18.55 5.93 12.75
N ALA A 190 -17.34 6.19 12.22
CA ALA A 190 -16.37 7.12 12.81
C ALA A 190 -16.81 8.60 12.65
N PHE A 191 -17.40 8.94 11.50
CA PHE A 191 -17.84 10.29 11.16
C PHE A 191 -19.29 10.30 10.66
N PRO A 192 -20.28 10.26 11.55
CA PRO A 192 -21.69 10.30 11.17
C PRO A 192 -22.00 11.50 10.30
N GLY A 193 -22.64 11.23 9.14
CA GLY A 193 -22.96 12.28 8.17
C GLY A 193 -21.95 12.43 7.03
N CYS A 194 -20.83 11.69 7.02
CA CYS A 194 -19.97 11.63 5.83
C CYS A 194 -20.71 10.95 4.67
N LYS A 195 -20.36 11.32 3.45
CA LYS A 195 -21.02 10.84 2.23
C LYS A 195 -19.99 10.41 1.19
N TYR A 196 -20.19 9.23 0.63
CA TYR A 196 -19.39 8.73 -0.48
C TYR A 196 -20.01 9.08 -1.83
N LYS A 197 -19.23 9.64 -2.72
CA LYS A 197 -19.62 9.93 -4.11
C LYS A 197 -19.02 8.86 -5.03
N GLU A 198 -19.88 8.01 -5.58
CA GLU A 198 -19.51 6.84 -6.38
C GLU A 198 -18.69 7.20 -7.63
N VAL A 199 -19.12 8.20 -8.39
CA VAL A 199 -18.47 8.60 -9.65
C VAL A 199 -17.10 9.21 -9.38
N GLU A 200 -17.01 10.08 -8.38
CA GLU A 200 -15.79 10.79 -8.01
C GLU A 200 -14.85 9.93 -7.16
N LYS A 201 -15.33 8.78 -6.63
CA LYS A 201 -14.64 7.93 -5.65
C LYS A 201 -14.15 8.73 -4.44
N LEU A 202 -15.00 9.58 -3.91
CA LEU A 202 -14.65 10.62 -2.97
C LEU A 202 -15.53 10.57 -1.73
N TRP A 203 -14.93 10.50 -0.56
CA TRP A 203 -15.59 10.78 0.72
C TRP A 203 -15.60 12.27 1.00
N ASN A 204 -16.80 12.80 1.34
CA ASN A 204 -16.97 14.14 1.88
C ASN A 204 -17.37 14.02 3.36
N PHE A 205 -16.59 14.65 4.22
CA PHE A 205 -16.84 14.66 5.66
C PHE A 205 -17.64 15.92 6.05
N PRO A 206 -18.37 15.89 7.17
CA PRO A 206 -19.14 17.05 7.66
C PRO A 206 -18.30 18.30 7.89
N SER A 207 -17.02 18.16 8.20
CA SER A 207 -16.05 19.24 8.34
C SER A 207 -15.71 19.97 7.02
N GLY A 208 -15.98 19.34 5.88
CA GLY A 208 -15.49 19.75 4.56
C GLY A 208 -14.19 19.04 4.13
N ALA A 209 -13.60 18.20 4.98
CA ALA A 209 -12.50 17.31 4.60
C ALA A 209 -12.92 16.35 3.48
N LYS A 210 -11.94 15.89 2.71
CA LYS A 210 -12.16 14.97 1.59
C LYS A 210 -11.11 13.88 1.58
N ILE A 211 -11.51 12.64 1.30
CA ILE A 211 -10.61 11.52 1.04
C ILE A 211 -11.02 10.90 -0.30
N GLU A 212 -10.09 10.92 -1.25
CA GLU A 212 -10.25 10.42 -2.60
C GLU A 212 -9.61 9.05 -2.74
N PHE A 213 -10.24 8.16 -3.53
CA PHE A 213 -9.67 6.88 -3.95
C PHE A 213 -9.25 6.93 -5.42
N GLY A 214 -7.99 6.66 -5.68
CA GLY A 214 -7.40 6.70 -7.01
C GLY A 214 -6.65 5.42 -7.38
N PHE A 215 -6.25 5.32 -8.64
CA PHE A 215 -5.42 4.20 -9.10
C PHE A 215 -4.42 4.65 -10.17
N LEU A 216 -3.29 3.92 -10.26
CA LEU A 216 -2.22 4.17 -11.23
C LEU A 216 -1.86 2.85 -11.94
N GLU A 217 -2.41 2.62 -13.12
CA GLU A 217 -2.06 1.45 -13.95
C GLU A 217 -0.70 1.63 -14.62
N ARG A 218 -0.35 2.87 -14.96
CA ARG A 218 0.90 3.27 -15.63
C ARG A 218 1.47 4.50 -14.93
N ASP A 219 2.77 4.70 -15.04
CA ASP A 219 3.42 5.89 -14.47
C ASP A 219 2.83 7.20 -15.00
N ALA A 220 2.44 7.24 -16.28
CA ALA A 220 1.79 8.41 -16.86
C ALA A 220 0.44 8.78 -16.20
N ASP A 221 -0.23 7.86 -15.55
CA ASP A 221 -1.51 8.12 -14.88
C ASP A 221 -1.37 9.10 -13.70
N VAL A 222 -0.16 9.26 -13.18
CA VAL A 222 0.12 10.21 -12.10
C VAL A 222 -0.18 11.65 -12.49
N TYR A 223 -0.13 11.99 -13.77
CA TYR A 223 -0.43 13.33 -14.27
C TYR A 223 -1.90 13.73 -14.09
N ARG A 224 -2.82 12.78 -13.84
CA ARG A 224 -4.22 13.10 -13.45
C ARG A 224 -4.29 13.93 -12.17
N TYR A 225 -3.29 13.83 -11.31
CA TYR A 225 -3.18 14.58 -10.05
C TYR A 225 -2.42 15.90 -10.21
N GLN A 226 -2.09 16.29 -11.46
CA GLN A 226 -1.47 17.57 -11.74
C GLN A 226 -2.40 18.72 -11.32
N GLY A 227 -1.85 19.71 -10.63
CA GLY A 227 -2.64 20.84 -10.11
C GLY A 227 -3.37 20.57 -8.80
N GLN A 228 -3.49 19.32 -8.36
CA GLN A 228 -4.09 18.96 -7.06
C GLN A 228 -3.13 19.26 -5.90
N ALA A 229 -3.71 19.35 -4.70
CA ALA A 229 -2.99 19.50 -3.44
C ALA A 229 -3.58 18.54 -2.41
N TYR A 230 -2.72 17.78 -1.76
CA TYR A 230 -3.10 16.81 -0.74
C TYR A 230 -2.29 17.06 0.53
N SER A 231 -2.91 16.88 1.68
CA SER A 231 -2.23 16.90 2.97
C SER A 231 -1.81 15.50 3.42
N TRP A 232 -2.37 14.46 2.81
CA TRP A 232 -2.05 13.07 3.05
C TRP A 232 -2.16 12.26 1.76
N ILE A 233 -1.15 11.42 1.48
CA ILE A 233 -1.15 10.52 0.34
C ILE A 233 -0.77 9.12 0.82
N GLY A 234 -1.60 8.12 0.52
CA GLY A 234 -1.35 6.73 0.81
C GLY A 234 -1.34 5.86 -0.43
N PHE A 235 -0.36 4.96 -0.55
CA PHE A 235 -0.32 3.94 -1.60
C PHE A 235 -0.35 2.55 -0.96
N ASP A 236 -1.44 1.83 -1.14
CA ASP A 236 -1.57 0.45 -0.68
C ASP A 236 -1.02 -0.51 -1.75
N GLU A 237 -0.14 -1.42 -1.36
CA GLU A 237 0.65 -2.33 -2.22
C GLU A 237 1.58 -1.57 -3.19
N ILE A 238 2.45 -0.70 -2.65
CA ILE A 238 3.34 0.17 -3.44
C ILE A 238 4.33 -0.61 -4.31
N THR A 239 4.66 -1.86 -3.96
CA THR A 239 5.51 -2.74 -4.79
C THR A 239 4.91 -3.09 -6.15
N HIS A 240 3.63 -2.79 -6.37
CA HIS A 240 3.01 -2.89 -7.68
C HIS A 240 3.43 -1.77 -8.65
N LEU A 241 4.02 -0.67 -8.17
CA LEU A 241 4.61 0.37 -9.02
C LEU A 241 6.00 -0.07 -9.50
N PRO A 242 6.24 -0.19 -10.81
CA PRO A 242 7.53 -0.64 -11.34
C PRO A 242 8.69 0.31 -11.00
N THR A 243 8.41 1.60 -10.91
CA THR A 243 9.42 2.64 -10.63
C THR A 243 8.97 3.57 -9.51
N GLU A 244 9.90 4.23 -8.87
CA GLU A 244 9.59 5.24 -7.83
C GLU A 244 9.11 6.59 -8.40
N PHE A 245 9.09 6.74 -9.73
CA PHE A 245 8.73 8.01 -10.38
C PHE A 245 7.39 8.55 -9.94
N SER A 246 6.34 7.72 -10.01
CA SER A 246 4.97 8.12 -9.63
C SER A 246 4.87 8.52 -8.17
N TRP A 247 5.59 7.82 -7.28
CA TRP A 247 5.61 8.12 -5.86
C TRP A 247 6.29 9.47 -5.58
N ASN A 248 7.45 9.72 -6.19
CA ASN A 248 8.16 10.99 -6.08
C ASN A 248 7.36 12.16 -6.69
N TYR A 249 6.64 11.92 -7.80
CA TYR A 249 5.76 12.92 -8.38
C TYR A 249 4.62 13.29 -7.43
N LEU A 250 3.99 12.31 -6.79
CA LEU A 250 2.92 12.54 -5.82
C LEU A 250 3.42 13.28 -4.57
N ALA A 251 4.65 13.03 -4.12
CA ALA A 251 5.26 13.79 -3.03
C ALA A 251 5.26 15.30 -3.31
N SER A 252 5.45 15.73 -4.57
CA SER A 252 5.38 17.13 -4.96
C SER A 252 3.96 17.74 -4.86
N ARG A 253 2.94 16.93 -4.62
CA ARG A 253 1.55 17.38 -4.40
C ARG A 253 1.22 17.56 -2.92
N LEU A 254 2.10 17.16 -2.00
CA LEU A 254 1.92 17.35 -0.56
C LEU A 254 2.01 18.82 -0.18
N ARG A 255 0.88 19.43 0.08
CA ARG A 255 0.77 20.81 0.55
C ARG A 255 -0.61 21.08 1.12
N THR A 256 -0.67 22.00 2.07
CA THR A 256 -1.91 22.49 2.67
C THR A 256 -1.78 23.97 3.00
N THR A 257 -2.90 24.66 3.15
CA THR A 257 -2.95 26.03 3.66
C THR A 257 -3.24 26.11 5.15
N ASP A 258 -3.53 24.98 5.79
CA ASP A 258 -3.78 24.88 7.22
C ASP A 258 -2.49 24.49 7.95
N SER A 259 -1.93 25.38 8.74
CA SER A 259 -0.66 25.18 9.46
C SER A 259 -0.74 24.11 10.56
N GLU A 260 -1.94 23.72 10.98
CA GLU A 260 -2.13 22.65 11.97
C GLU A 260 -2.26 21.25 11.35
N ILE A 261 -2.17 21.15 10.03
CA ILE A 261 -2.12 19.88 9.31
C ILE A 261 -0.68 19.62 8.88
N THR A 262 -0.06 18.59 9.43
CA THR A 262 1.21 18.07 8.92
C THR A 262 0.95 17.27 7.64
N CYS A 263 1.69 17.59 6.57
CA CYS A 263 1.63 16.84 5.33
C CYS A 263 2.56 15.62 5.36
N TYR A 264 2.06 14.44 5.01
CA TYR A 264 2.88 13.23 5.02
C TYR A 264 2.34 12.12 4.09
N MET A 265 3.19 11.13 3.84
CA MET A 265 2.92 9.98 2.97
C MET A 265 2.95 8.68 3.76
N ARG A 266 2.16 7.72 3.32
CA ARG A 266 2.10 6.37 3.88
C ARG A 266 2.06 5.34 2.76
N CYS A 267 2.81 4.28 2.88
CA CYS A 267 2.68 3.18 1.94
C CYS A 267 2.66 1.83 2.65
N THR A 268 2.02 0.87 2.01
CA THR A 268 2.03 -0.51 2.46
C THR A 268 2.54 -1.40 1.35
N ALA A 269 3.11 -2.54 1.70
CA ALA A 269 3.53 -3.55 0.74
C ALA A 269 3.68 -4.93 1.34
N ASN A 270 3.54 -5.93 0.48
CA ASN A 270 4.17 -7.23 0.67
C ASN A 270 5.48 -7.27 -0.11
N PRO A 271 6.48 -8.08 0.30
CA PRO A 271 7.64 -8.39 -0.53
C PRO A 271 7.21 -8.99 -1.88
N GLY A 272 7.99 -8.74 -2.93
CA GLY A 272 7.65 -9.18 -4.28
C GLY A 272 7.00 -8.07 -5.12
N GLY A 273 6.66 -8.41 -6.39
CA GLY A 273 6.15 -7.45 -7.36
C GLY A 273 7.23 -6.63 -8.06
N ALA A 274 6.82 -5.93 -9.13
CA ALA A 274 7.73 -5.23 -10.05
C ALA A 274 8.56 -4.12 -9.39
N GLY A 275 8.04 -3.52 -8.32
CA GLY A 275 8.69 -2.42 -7.58
C GLY A 275 9.46 -2.85 -6.34
N ALA A 276 9.53 -4.15 -6.02
CA ALA A 276 10.16 -4.61 -4.77
C ALA A 276 11.58 -4.08 -4.58
N THR A 277 12.37 -4.05 -5.64
CA THR A 277 13.77 -3.59 -5.61
C THR A 277 13.90 -2.12 -5.19
N TRP A 278 13.14 -1.22 -5.80
CA TRP A 278 13.24 0.19 -5.45
C TRP A 278 12.64 0.49 -4.07
N VAL A 279 11.55 -0.22 -3.69
CA VAL A 279 10.96 -0.11 -2.36
C VAL A 279 11.94 -0.56 -1.29
N LYS A 280 12.62 -1.71 -1.48
CA LYS A 280 13.65 -2.20 -0.57
C LYS A 280 14.79 -1.19 -0.42
N LYS A 281 15.34 -0.71 -1.53
CA LYS A 281 16.41 0.30 -1.55
C LYS A 281 16.01 1.62 -0.89
N ARG A 282 14.74 2.02 -0.98
CA ARG A 282 14.25 3.29 -0.42
C ARG A 282 14.00 3.24 1.08
N TYR A 283 13.48 2.13 1.62
CA TYR A 283 12.97 2.07 2.99
C TYR A 283 13.68 1.05 3.88
N ILE A 284 14.20 -0.05 3.33
CA ILE A 284 14.63 -1.20 4.11
C ILE A 284 16.16 -1.25 4.24
N ASP A 285 16.87 -1.12 3.11
CA ASP A 285 18.34 -1.19 3.10
C ASP A 285 19.03 -0.04 3.86
N PRO A 286 18.45 1.21 3.92
CA PRO A 286 19.15 2.33 4.55
C PRO A 286 19.23 2.28 6.07
N SER A 287 18.27 1.63 6.77
CA SER A 287 18.20 1.67 8.23
C SER A 287 17.50 0.40 8.78
N PRO A 288 17.85 -0.02 10.00
CA PRO A 288 17.12 -1.08 10.69
C PRO A 288 15.62 -0.79 10.80
N PRO A 289 14.76 -1.83 10.88
CA PRO A 289 13.34 -1.67 11.14
C PRO A 289 13.06 -0.81 12.38
N HIS A 290 11.96 -0.02 12.33
CA HIS A 290 11.51 0.91 13.36
C HIS A 290 12.40 2.13 13.60
N GLU A 291 13.57 2.22 12.99
CA GLU A 291 14.44 3.38 13.09
C GLU A 291 14.11 4.43 12.02
N SER A 292 14.10 5.69 12.44
CA SER A 292 13.90 6.83 11.56
C SER A 292 15.22 7.22 10.89
N PHE A 293 15.20 7.54 9.61
CA PHE A 293 16.35 8.03 8.86
C PHE A 293 15.95 9.12 7.88
N GLU A 294 16.92 9.91 7.44
CA GLU A 294 16.74 10.94 6.42
C GLU A 294 17.20 10.42 5.06
N GLY A 295 16.33 10.52 4.06
CA GLY A 295 16.67 10.17 2.69
C GLY A 295 17.51 11.26 2.00
N ALA A 296 18.06 10.95 0.84
CA ALA A 296 18.84 11.89 0.04
C ALA A 296 18.08 13.16 -0.39
N ASP A 297 16.75 13.12 -0.34
CA ASP A 297 15.83 14.23 -0.60
C ASP A 297 15.50 15.07 0.64
N GLY A 298 16.10 14.78 1.81
CA GLY A 298 15.87 15.45 3.07
C GLY A 298 14.56 15.06 3.77
N LEU A 299 13.82 14.08 3.26
CA LEU A 299 12.59 13.60 3.89
C LEU A 299 12.89 12.49 4.89
N THR A 300 12.25 12.57 6.06
CA THR A 300 12.34 11.52 7.08
C THR A 300 11.53 10.30 6.67
N ARG A 301 12.13 9.13 6.84
CA ARG A 301 11.55 7.83 6.49
C ARG A 301 11.65 6.84 7.63
N LYS A 302 10.75 5.86 7.58
CA LYS A 302 10.77 4.71 8.48
C LYS A 302 10.22 3.47 7.79
N PHE A 303 10.80 2.32 8.07
CA PHE A 303 10.24 1.02 7.75
C PHE A 303 9.70 0.34 9.01
N ILE A 304 8.45 -0.09 8.96
CA ILE A 304 7.79 -0.84 10.02
C ILE A 304 7.40 -2.21 9.46
N PRO A 305 8.02 -3.32 9.94
CA PRO A 305 7.73 -4.65 9.44
C PRO A 305 6.38 -5.15 9.95
N ALA A 306 5.58 -5.74 9.05
CA ALA A 306 4.32 -6.40 9.36
C ALA A 306 4.48 -7.92 9.38
N ARG A 307 3.92 -8.59 10.38
CA ARG A 307 3.88 -10.05 10.49
C ARG A 307 2.44 -10.51 10.65
N LEU A 308 2.16 -11.77 10.30
CA LEU A 308 0.83 -12.35 10.52
C LEU A 308 0.45 -12.39 12.01
N GLN A 309 1.43 -12.66 12.87
CA GLN A 309 1.24 -12.75 14.32
C GLN A 309 0.84 -11.42 14.96
N ASP A 310 1.14 -10.29 14.32
CA ASP A 310 0.75 -8.95 14.77
C ASP A 310 -0.76 -8.68 14.62
N ASN A 311 -1.48 -9.59 13.94
CA ASN A 311 -2.93 -9.50 13.74
C ASN A 311 -3.67 -10.60 14.51
N PRO A 312 -4.19 -10.32 15.71
CA PRO A 312 -4.85 -11.33 16.56
C PRO A 312 -6.09 -11.95 15.89
N TYR A 313 -6.74 -11.24 14.96
CA TYR A 313 -7.92 -11.75 14.26
C TYR A 313 -7.61 -12.88 13.27
N LEU A 314 -6.41 -12.92 12.70
CA LEU A 314 -5.98 -13.96 11.75
C LEU A 314 -5.05 -14.99 12.37
N ALA A 315 -4.28 -14.60 13.40
CA ALA A 315 -3.34 -15.47 14.07
C ALA A 315 -4.04 -16.55 14.91
N THR A 316 -5.24 -16.27 15.45
CA THR A 316 -5.89 -17.11 16.48
C THR A 316 -6.33 -18.48 15.96
N ASP A 317 -6.82 -18.61 14.72
CA ASP A 317 -7.35 -19.89 14.22
C ASP A 317 -6.35 -20.73 13.42
N GLY A 318 -5.20 -20.13 13.04
CA GLY A 318 -4.11 -20.79 12.30
C GLY A 318 -4.47 -21.26 10.88
N ARG A 319 -5.71 -21.08 10.41
CA ARG A 319 -6.12 -21.52 9.07
C ARG A 319 -5.46 -20.68 7.97
N TYR A 320 -5.39 -19.38 8.16
CA TYR A 320 -4.75 -18.49 7.22
C TYR A 320 -3.25 -18.77 7.08
N GLU A 321 -2.57 -19.01 8.18
CA GLU A 321 -1.16 -19.41 8.18
C GLU A 321 -0.93 -20.72 7.39
N LYS A 322 -1.76 -21.74 7.59
CA LYS A 322 -1.69 -23.00 6.81
C LYS A 322 -1.90 -22.78 5.30
N MET A 323 -2.78 -21.86 4.93
CA MET A 323 -2.97 -21.48 3.52
C MET A 323 -1.71 -20.85 2.93
N LEU A 324 -1.04 -19.97 3.67
CA LEU A 324 0.22 -19.35 3.25
C LEU A 324 1.36 -20.37 3.21
N GLN A 325 1.40 -21.33 4.13
CA GLN A 325 2.38 -22.42 4.15
C GLN A 325 2.28 -23.34 2.92
N ALA A 326 1.08 -23.47 2.35
CA ALA A 326 0.84 -24.28 1.15
C ALA A 326 1.27 -23.60 -0.17
N LEU A 327 1.67 -22.32 -0.12
CA LEU A 327 2.15 -21.59 -1.30
C LEU A 327 3.51 -22.12 -1.79
N PRO A 328 3.86 -21.90 -3.06
CA PRO A 328 5.21 -22.15 -3.58
C PRO A 328 6.28 -21.47 -2.70
N PRO A 329 7.50 -22.03 -2.61
CA PRO A 329 8.53 -21.56 -1.68
C PRO A 329 8.79 -20.06 -1.72
N THR A 330 8.94 -19.49 -2.92
CA THR A 330 9.16 -18.03 -3.12
C THR A 330 8.01 -17.21 -2.54
N GLN A 331 6.76 -17.52 -2.90
CA GLN A 331 5.60 -16.80 -2.41
C GLN A 331 5.38 -17.00 -0.91
N ARG A 332 5.70 -18.17 -0.37
CA ARG A 332 5.65 -18.41 1.07
C ARG A 332 6.65 -17.53 1.83
N GLN A 333 7.90 -17.43 1.35
CA GLN A 333 8.90 -16.55 1.94
C GLN A 333 8.47 -15.09 1.89
N GLN A 334 7.87 -14.66 0.79
CA GLN A 334 7.36 -13.29 0.65
C GLN A 334 6.15 -13.01 1.55
N LEU A 335 5.12 -13.86 1.48
CA LEU A 335 3.81 -13.56 2.07
C LEU A 335 3.66 -14.05 3.52
N LEU A 336 4.34 -15.15 3.91
CA LEU A 336 4.30 -15.64 5.28
C LEU A 336 5.45 -15.09 6.13
N GLU A 337 6.68 -15.11 5.58
CA GLU A 337 7.88 -14.71 6.31
C GLU A 337 8.18 -13.22 6.19
N GLY A 338 7.59 -12.55 5.19
CA GLY A 338 7.83 -11.13 4.92
C GLY A 338 9.25 -10.85 4.41
N ASN A 339 9.87 -11.84 3.75
CA ASN A 339 11.26 -11.75 3.31
C ASN A 339 11.40 -10.89 2.06
N TRP A 340 12.15 -9.79 2.15
CA TRP A 340 12.41 -8.84 1.07
C TRP A 340 13.58 -9.20 0.17
N ASP A 341 14.35 -10.23 0.52
CA ASP A 341 15.49 -10.70 -0.26
C ASP A 341 15.12 -11.69 -1.36
N VAL A 342 13.86 -12.08 -1.43
CA VAL A 342 13.34 -13.04 -2.40
C VAL A 342 12.72 -12.32 -3.59
N ALA A 343 13.39 -12.39 -4.73
CA ALA A 343 12.90 -11.80 -5.97
C ALA A 343 11.93 -12.74 -6.70
N GLU A 344 10.74 -12.27 -7.01
CA GLU A 344 9.79 -12.97 -7.87
C GLU A 344 10.29 -12.93 -9.32
N GLY A 345 10.34 -14.09 -9.97
CA GLY A 345 10.89 -14.21 -11.34
C GLY A 345 12.41 -14.19 -11.42
N ALA A 346 13.13 -14.28 -10.29
CA ALA A 346 14.55 -14.51 -10.32
C ALA A 346 14.87 -15.82 -11.06
N ALA A 347 15.80 -15.75 -11.99
CA ALA A 347 16.26 -16.94 -12.73
C ALA A 347 16.89 -17.97 -11.76
N PHE A 348 17.40 -17.51 -10.65
CA PHE A 348 18.03 -18.30 -9.59
C PHE A 348 17.35 -18.03 -8.26
N THR A 349 16.26 -18.76 -7.97
CA THR A 349 15.49 -18.61 -6.72
C THR A 349 16.29 -19.08 -5.50
N GLU A 350 17.30 -19.91 -5.71
CA GLU A 350 18.23 -20.45 -4.70
C GLU A 350 19.34 -19.48 -4.33
N PHE A 351 19.50 -18.35 -5.06
CA PHE A 351 20.53 -17.35 -4.73
C PHE A 351 20.16 -16.61 -3.44
N LEU A 352 20.91 -16.89 -2.38
CA LEU A 352 20.77 -16.28 -1.06
C LEU A 352 22.00 -15.41 -0.78
N PRO A 353 21.86 -14.07 -0.69
CA PRO A 353 23.03 -13.18 -0.52
C PRO A 353 23.94 -13.55 0.65
N HIS A 354 23.36 -13.91 1.80
CA HIS A 354 24.13 -14.28 2.99
C HIS A 354 24.92 -15.60 2.85
N LEU A 355 24.56 -16.43 1.86
CA LEU A 355 25.25 -17.71 1.59
C LEU A 355 26.17 -17.59 0.38
N HIS A 356 25.74 -16.89 -0.67
CA HIS A 356 26.44 -16.89 -1.96
C HIS A 356 27.30 -15.63 -2.19
N VAL A 357 27.12 -14.57 -1.39
CA VAL A 357 28.00 -13.40 -1.44
C VAL A 357 29.04 -13.53 -0.36
N ILE A 358 30.29 -13.70 -0.78
CA ILE A 358 31.43 -13.90 0.11
C ILE A 358 32.28 -12.62 0.24
N THR A 359 33.07 -12.55 1.30
CA THR A 359 34.02 -11.45 1.47
C THR A 359 35.03 -11.48 0.32
N PRO A 360 35.27 -10.32 -0.36
CA PRO A 360 36.24 -10.25 -1.44
C PRO A 360 37.65 -10.71 -1.00
N PHE A 361 38.32 -11.46 -1.87
CA PHE A 361 39.69 -11.91 -1.67
C PHE A 361 40.51 -11.85 -2.98
N GLU A 362 41.82 -11.90 -2.92
CA GLU A 362 42.66 -11.96 -4.12
C GLU A 362 42.56 -13.36 -4.77
N ILE A 363 42.10 -13.40 -6.02
CA ILE A 363 42.00 -14.64 -6.81
C ILE A 363 43.42 -15.15 -7.12
N PRO A 364 43.80 -16.38 -6.68
CA PRO A 364 45.11 -16.93 -6.96
C PRO A 364 45.41 -17.00 -8.47
N VAL A 365 46.64 -16.68 -8.86
CA VAL A 365 47.02 -16.59 -10.29
C VAL A 365 46.88 -17.91 -11.03
N HIS A 366 46.98 -19.04 -10.32
CA HIS A 366 46.86 -20.37 -10.91
C HIS A 366 45.41 -20.86 -11.11
N TRP A 367 44.41 -20.12 -10.60
CA TRP A 367 43.02 -20.49 -10.81
C TRP A 367 42.62 -20.22 -12.26
N GLU A 368 41.89 -21.16 -12.84
CA GLU A 368 41.28 -20.98 -14.17
C GLU A 368 40.27 -19.83 -14.15
N ARG A 369 40.39 -18.92 -15.11
CA ARG A 369 39.48 -17.79 -15.26
C ARG A 369 38.70 -17.94 -16.56
N VAL A 370 37.38 -17.70 -16.45
CA VAL A 370 36.46 -17.77 -17.56
C VAL A 370 35.60 -16.51 -17.63
N LYS A 371 35.05 -16.18 -18.79
CA LYS A 371 34.05 -15.12 -18.94
C LYS A 371 32.86 -15.55 -19.78
N GLY A 372 31.68 -15.03 -19.46
CA GLY A 372 30.46 -15.16 -20.24
C GLY A 372 30.02 -13.80 -20.76
N ILE A 373 29.65 -13.72 -22.04
CA ILE A 373 29.22 -12.47 -22.67
C ILE A 373 27.84 -12.68 -23.29
N ASP A 374 26.93 -11.79 -22.96
CA ASP A 374 25.64 -11.59 -23.64
C ASP A 374 25.59 -10.17 -24.20
N TYR A 375 25.33 -10.02 -25.50
CA TYR A 375 25.34 -8.74 -26.18
C TYR A 375 23.92 -8.26 -26.47
N GLY A 376 23.59 -7.06 -26.00
CA GLY A 376 22.42 -6.30 -26.34
C GLY A 376 22.75 -4.85 -26.68
N TYR A 377 22.16 -4.29 -27.74
CA TYR A 377 22.27 -2.87 -28.03
C TYR A 377 21.09 -2.08 -27.46
N ALA A 378 19.88 -2.53 -27.78
CA ALA A 378 18.63 -1.97 -27.23
C ALA A 378 18.31 -2.45 -25.81
N SER A 379 18.83 -3.59 -25.42
CA SER A 379 18.94 -4.12 -24.06
C SER A 379 20.37 -3.96 -23.53
N GLU A 380 20.60 -4.33 -22.30
CA GLU A 380 21.92 -4.30 -21.69
C GLU A 380 22.84 -5.37 -22.28
N SER A 381 24.12 -5.00 -22.51
CA SER A 381 25.22 -5.96 -22.71
C SER A 381 25.75 -6.36 -21.34
N ALA A 382 25.97 -7.66 -21.14
CA ALA A 382 26.55 -8.20 -19.92
C ALA A 382 27.86 -8.94 -20.22
N CYS A 383 28.88 -8.75 -19.39
CA CYS A 383 30.06 -9.62 -19.34
C CYS A 383 30.37 -9.93 -17.87
N ILE A 384 30.44 -11.22 -17.56
CA ILE A 384 30.70 -11.72 -16.21
C ILE A 384 31.97 -12.53 -16.21
N TRP A 385 32.89 -12.26 -15.26
CA TRP A 385 34.12 -13.01 -15.08
C TRP A 385 34.05 -13.89 -13.85
N GLY A 386 34.42 -15.14 -14.01
CA GLY A 386 34.47 -16.13 -12.97
C GLY A 386 35.85 -16.78 -12.86
N ALA A 387 36.21 -17.16 -11.64
CA ALA A 387 37.37 -17.99 -11.35
C ALA A 387 36.92 -19.32 -10.74
N VAL A 388 37.53 -20.42 -11.14
CA VAL A 388 37.17 -21.76 -10.66
C VAL A 388 38.13 -22.16 -9.56
N ASP A 389 37.63 -22.43 -8.35
CA ASP A 389 38.44 -23.00 -7.27
C ASP A 389 38.78 -24.46 -7.63
N PRO A 390 40.09 -24.79 -7.78
CA PRO A 390 40.50 -26.13 -8.17
C PRO A 390 40.27 -27.19 -7.07
N SER A 391 39.98 -26.79 -5.83
CA SER A 391 39.80 -27.71 -4.71
C SER A 391 38.45 -28.40 -4.73
N ASP A 392 37.39 -27.70 -5.16
CA ASP A 392 36.02 -28.21 -5.13
C ASP A 392 35.21 -27.88 -6.40
N GLY A 393 35.77 -27.10 -7.33
CA GLY A 393 35.12 -26.69 -8.57
C GLY A 393 34.15 -25.51 -8.40
N THR A 394 34.16 -24.84 -7.26
CA THR A 394 33.30 -23.65 -7.01
C THR A 394 33.64 -22.53 -7.97
N LEU A 395 32.63 -21.98 -8.65
CA LEU A 395 32.76 -20.82 -9.51
C LEU A 395 32.58 -19.53 -8.70
N ILE A 396 33.62 -18.74 -8.60
CA ILE A 396 33.63 -17.44 -7.90
C ILE A 396 33.50 -16.33 -8.96
N ILE A 397 32.37 -15.63 -8.96
CA ILE A 397 32.17 -14.45 -9.81
C ILE A 397 32.86 -13.27 -9.15
N TYR A 398 33.83 -12.65 -9.83
CA TYR A 398 34.68 -11.60 -9.25
C TYR A 398 34.62 -10.26 -9.97
N ARG A 399 33.99 -10.20 -11.17
CA ARG A 399 33.88 -8.98 -11.96
C ARG A 399 32.65 -9.02 -12.85
N GLU A 400 32.02 -7.87 -13.05
CA GLU A 400 30.85 -7.69 -13.90
C GLU A 400 30.98 -6.41 -14.73
N LEU A 401 30.55 -6.47 -16.00
CA LEU A 401 30.21 -5.36 -16.86
C LEU A 401 28.74 -5.49 -17.25
N TYR A 402 27.94 -4.47 -16.96
CA TYR A 402 26.52 -4.45 -17.30
C TYR A 402 26.15 -3.05 -17.81
N ARG A 403 25.90 -2.93 -19.13
CA ARG A 403 25.71 -1.63 -19.77
C ARG A 403 24.86 -1.71 -21.04
N LYS A 404 24.04 -0.66 -21.24
CA LYS A 404 23.17 -0.51 -22.41
C LYS A 404 23.78 0.40 -23.48
N GLY A 405 23.43 0.16 -24.75
CA GLY A 405 23.74 1.06 -25.87
C GLY A 405 25.19 0.97 -26.36
N LEU A 406 25.93 -0.10 -26.02
CA LEU A 406 27.30 -0.29 -26.48
C LEU A 406 27.31 -0.89 -27.90
N LEU A 407 28.10 -0.30 -28.80
CA LEU A 407 28.49 -0.96 -30.05
C LEU A 407 29.43 -2.13 -29.75
N GLY A 408 29.50 -3.13 -30.64
CA GLY A 408 30.38 -4.28 -30.42
C GLY A 408 31.87 -3.93 -30.27
N THR A 409 32.32 -2.83 -30.88
CA THR A 409 33.67 -2.28 -30.72
C THR A 409 33.88 -1.67 -29.35
N GLU A 410 32.90 -0.88 -28.87
CA GLU A 410 32.98 -0.24 -27.55
C GLU A 410 32.94 -1.29 -26.42
N LEU A 411 32.09 -2.34 -26.59
CA LEU A 411 32.08 -3.47 -25.67
C LEU A 411 33.43 -4.17 -25.62
N ALA A 412 34.08 -4.38 -26.78
CA ALA A 412 35.41 -5.00 -26.86
C ALA A 412 36.49 -4.16 -26.14
N GLU A 413 36.47 -2.85 -26.34
CA GLU A 413 37.39 -1.91 -25.67
C GLU A 413 37.23 -1.95 -24.16
N MET A 414 35.98 -1.87 -23.67
CA MET A 414 35.72 -1.93 -22.24
C MET A 414 36.13 -3.26 -21.60
N ILE A 415 35.87 -4.40 -22.28
CA ILE A 415 36.33 -5.69 -21.79
C ILE A 415 37.86 -5.72 -21.74
N THR A 416 38.55 -5.17 -22.75
CA THR A 416 40.01 -5.10 -22.79
C THR A 416 40.55 -4.28 -21.62
N GLU A 417 39.99 -3.09 -21.37
CA GLU A 417 40.36 -2.23 -20.22
C GLU A 417 40.20 -2.95 -18.89
N MET A 418 39.09 -3.64 -18.70
CA MET A 418 38.81 -4.37 -17.46
C MET A 418 39.70 -5.59 -17.27
N GLU A 419 40.29 -6.15 -18.33
CA GLU A 419 41.21 -7.30 -18.30
C GLU A 419 42.71 -6.89 -18.23
N MET A 420 43.05 -5.60 -18.29
CA MET A 420 44.45 -5.15 -18.27
C MET A 420 45.23 -5.61 -17.04
N GLN A 421 44.56 -5.85 -15.93
CA GLN A 421 45.21 -6.31 -14.70
C GLN A 421 45.18 -7.83 -14.53
N ASP A 422 44.55 -8.56 -15.44
CA ASP A 422 44.54 -10.01 -15.38
C ASP A 422 45.88 -10.59 -15.82
N PRO A 423 46.39 -11.65 -15.15
CA PRO A 423 47.70 -12.22 -15.42
C PRO A 423 47.83 -12.90 -16.80
N PHE A 424 46.67 -13.20 -17.43
CA PHE A 424 46.60 -13.83 -18.73
C PHE A 424 45.22 -13.53 -19.41
N SER A 425 45.16 -13.74 -20.73
CA SER A 425 43.92 -13.57 -21.51
C SER A 425 42.85 -14.54 -21.05
N VAL A 426 41.72 -14.00 -20.60
CA VAL A 426 40.58 -14.80 -20.10
C VAL A 426 39.81 -15.41 -21.28
N GLN A 427 39.64 -16.74 -21.28
CA GLN A 427 38.80 -17.41 -22.25
C GLN A 427 37.33 -17.19 -21.97
N GLY A 428 36.51 -17.10 -23.02
CA GLY A 428 35.09 -16.81 -22.81
C GLY A 428 34.14 -17.54 -23.77
N VAL A 429 32.87 -17.49 -23.38
CA VAL A 429 31.75 -17.92 -24.23
C VAL A 429 30.90 -16.69 -24.57
N LEU A 430 30.37 -16.68 -25.79
CA LEU A 430 29.50 -15.64 -26.31
C LEU A 430 28.23 -16.28 -26.86
N ASP A 431 27.09 -15.66 -26.60
CA ASP A 431 25.79 -16.17 -27.08
C ASP A 431 25.84 -16.47 -28.60
N THR A 432 25.16 -17.53 -28.97
CA THR A 432 25.16 -18.03 -30.35
C THR A 432 24.56 -17.04 -31.34
N ALA A 433 23.63 -16.18 -30.94
CA ALA A 433 23.04 -15.16 -31.80
C ALA A 433 24.07 -14.14 -32.28
N CYS A 434 25.09 -13.85 -31.47
CA CYS A 434 26.17 -12.90 -31.76
C CYS A 434 27.11 -13.36 -32.89
N TRP A 435 27.03 -14.62 -33.34
CA TRP A 435 27.78 -15.18 -34.44
C TRP A 435 27.00 -15.18 -35.76
N SER A 436 25.74 -14.71 -35.72
CA SER A 436 24.91 -14.57 -36.92
C SER A 436 25.07 -13.16 -37.50
N ARG A 437 25.07 -13.04 -38.82
CA ARG A 437 25.12 -11.73 -39.49
C ARG A 437 23.76 -11.03 -39.36
N THR A 438 23.75 -9.82 -38.86
CA THR A 438 22.53 -8.98 -38.73
C THR A 438 22.30 -8.07 -39.94
N GLY A 439 23.16 -8.14 -40.98
CA GLY A 439 23.06 -7.36 -42.20
C GLY A 439 23.74 -8.03 -43.37
N THR A 440 23.67 -7.42 -44.55
CA THR A 440 24.28 -7.94 -45.80
C THR A 440 25.81 -7.79 -45.85
N THR A 441 26.36 -6.87 -45.05
CA THR A 441 27.82 -6.57 -45.05
C THR A 441 28.28 -6.25 -43.62
N GLY A 442 29.50 -6.68 -43.26
CA GLY A 442 30.16 -6.39 -42.00
C GLY A 442 30.45 -7.62 -41.13
N PRO A 443 31.35 -7.49 -40.15
CA PRO A 443 31.68 -8.56 -39.23
C PRO A 443 30.50 -8.80 -38.26
N THR A 444 30.38 -10.02 -37.77
CA THR A 444 29.48 -10.36 -36.66
C THR A 444 30.02 -9.76 -35.37
N ILE A 445 29.19 -9.69 -34.33
CA ILE A 445 29.63 -9.25 -32.99
C ILE A 445 30.76 -10.15 -32.47
N GLY A 446 30.63 -11.47 -32.65
CA GLY A 446 31.66 -12.44 -32.30
C GLY A 446 32.99 -12.17 -33.02
N GLU A 447 32.93 -11.94 -34.35
CA GLU A 447 34.12 -11.61 -35.14
C GLU A 447 34.75 -10.25 -34.71
N THR A 448 33.93 -9.27 -34.31
CA THR A 448 34.43 -7.97 -33.82
C THR A 448 35.19 -8.12 -32.51
N LEU A 449 34.64 -8.85 -31.56
CA LEU A 449 35.31 -9.14 -30.28
C LEU A 449 36.59 -9.98 -30.47
N GLN A 450 36.58 -10.98 -31.39
CA GLN A 450 37.75 -11.77 -31.68
C GLN A 450 38.88 -10.93 -32.34
N ARG A 451 38.54 -10.00 -33.24
CA ARG A 451 39.49 -9.07 -33.85
C ARG A 451 40.13 -8.14 -32.84
N ALA A 452 39.44 -7.81 -31.77
CA ALA A 452 39.96 -7.06 -30.63
C ALA A 452 40.87 -7.92 -29.71
N GLY A 453 41.04 -9.22 -30.01
CA GLY A 453 41.96 -10.10 -29.27
C GLY A 453 41.29 -11.00 -28.23
N HIS A 454 39.95 -10.93 -28.08
CA HIS A 454 39.25 -11.78 -27.11
C HIS A 454 39.13 -13.23 -27.62
N LYS A 455 39.54 -14.18 -26.77
CA LYS A 455 39.43 -15.62 -27.05
C LYS A 455 38.04 -16.09 -26.69
N LEU A 456 37.14 -16.16 -27.68
CA LEU A 456 35.71 -16.50 -27.50
C LEU A 456 35.33 -17.73 -28.33
N ARG A 457 34.48 -18.55 -27.74
CA ARG A 457 33.76 -19.65 -28.41
C ARG A 457 32.26 -19.41 -28.33
N ARG A 458 31.51 -20.13 -29.15
CA ARG A 458 30.03 -20.13 -29.06
C ARG A 458 29.60 -20.78 -27.76
N ALA A 459 28.58 -20.22 -27.13
CA ALA A 459 27.90 -20.87 -26.01
C ALA A 459 27.25 -22.20 -26.52
N ASP A 460 27.33 -23.21 -25.68
CA ASP A 460 26.61 -24.46 -25.93
C ASP A 460 25.13 -24.26 -25.55
N LYS A 461 24.23 -24.80 -26.36
CA LYS A 461 22.77 -24.69 -26.16
C LYS A 461 22.15 -25.99 -25.63
N ASN A 462 22.97 -26.94 -25.17
CA ASN A 462 22.44 -28.18 -24.62
C ASN A 462 22.09 -28.03 -23.14
#